data_3d6431ad12681021a54b9eb4659285eb
#
_entry.id   3d6431ad12681021a54b9eb4659285eb
#
_cell.length_a   1.000
_cell.length_b   1.000
_cell.length_c   1.000
_cell.angle_alpha   90.00
_cell.angle_beta   90.00
_cell.angle_gamma   90.00
#
_symmetry.space_group_name_H-M   'P 1'
#
loop_
_entity.id
_entity.type
_entity.pdbx_description
1 polymer ?
#
loop_
_entity_poly.entity_id
_entity_poly.type
_entity_poly.pdbx_seq_one_letter_code
_entity_poly.pdbx_strand_id
1 'polypeptide(L)'
;MNHVCKQVTAMDWDDGSNGRIEYSIPGSMVVNFHVDQRGVVSAQDSVDRERYPNFRFPVLAVDHGVPPRTGSTLVIVSVADVDDEKPQFIVDTDDGRYHFNVTEHEPAETKVGHVSAEDRDGLPENNIFVYAFDGGSSWTNEFNIDPHSGFIVTRRPLDREVWTLMSEI
;
A
#
# COMPACT_ATOMS: atom_id res chain seq x y z
N MET A 1 15.66 11.24 -1.66
CA MET A 1 15.39 12.54 -2.35
C MET A 1 14.37 13.30 -1.51
N ASN A 2 14.66 14.57 -1.12
CA ASN A 2 13.67 15.35 -0.40
C ASN A 2 12.54 15.76 -1.37
N HIS A 3 11.36 15.19 -1.19
CA HIS A 3 10.18 15.59 -1.96
C HIS A 3 9.67 16.93 -1.44
N VAL A 4 9.75 17.97 -2.26
CA VAL A 4 9.19 19.30 -1.97
C VAL A 4 7.69 19.23 -2.15
N CYS A 5 6.92 19.37 -1.06
CA CYS A 5 5.46 19.34 -1.14
C CYS A 5 4.90 20.63 -1.78
N LYS A 6 5.07 21.77 -1.15
CA LYS A 6 4.69 23.12 -1.64
C LYS A 6 5.22 24.18 -0.69
N GLN A 7 5.15 25.45 -1.12
CA GLN A 7 5.51 26.60 -0.31
C GLN A 7 4.26 27.21 0.33
N VAL A 8 4.32 27.46 1.63
CA VAL A 8 3.39 28.34 2.36
C VAL A 8 3.96 29.74 2.41
N THR A 9 3.12 30.76 2.34
CA THR A 9 3.54 32.16 2.39
C THR A 9 2.69 32.89 3.41
N ALA A 10 3.34 33.57 4.33
CA ALA A 10 2.74 34.54 5.24
C ALA A 10 3.27 35.95 4.90
N MET A 11 2.48 36.96 5.20
CA MET A 11 2.85 38.38 5.01
C MET A 11 2.64 39.09 6.34
N ASP A 12 3.58 39.95 6.66
CA ASP A 12 3.50 40.90 7.75
C ASP A 12 3.68 42.31 7.18
N TRP A 13 2.96 43.26 7.72
CA TRP A 13 2.95 44.65 7.24
C TRP A 13 3.86 45.58 8.10
N ASP A 14 4.48 45.02 9.13
CA ASP A 14 5.39 45.79 10.00
C ASP A 14 6.74 46.02 9.31
N ASP A 15 7.34 47.16 9.60
CA ASP A 15 8.65 47.55 9.04
C ASP A 15 9.82 46.85 9.77
N GLY A 16 10.87 46.58 9.03
CA GLY A 16 12.17 46.14 9.54
C GLY A 16 12.16 44.73 10.15
N SER A 17 12.75 44.59 11.33
CA SER A 17 12.87 43.28 11.99
C SER A 17 11.54 42.73 12.51
N ASN A 18 10.55 43.59 12.80
CA ASN A 18 9.27 43.19 13.34
C ASN A 18 8.43 42.40 12.31
N GLY A 19 8.55 42.73 11.02
CA GLY A 19 7.90 42.03 9.93
C GLY A 19 8.64 40.78 9.46
N ARG A 20 9.73 40.37 10.11
CA ARG A 20 10.43 39.13 9.80
C ARG A 20 9.62 37.95 10.30
N ILE A 21 9.37 36.98 9.43
CA ILE A 21 8.54 35.77 9.72
C ILE A 21 9.43 34.55 9.90
N GLU A 22 9.15 33.77 10.93
CA GLU A 22 9.70 32.43 11.16
C GLU A 22 8.60 31.39 11.06
N TYR A 23 8.83 30.31 10.26
CA TYR A 23 7.89 29.22 10.08
C TYR A 23 8.25 28.04 10.96
N SER A 24 7.21 27.36 11.48
CA SER A 24 7.38 26.13 12.26
C SER A 24 6.19 25.19 12.09
N ILE A 25 6.43 23.88 12.30
CA ILE A 25 5.41 22.85 12.39
C ILE A 25 5.38 22.39 13.85
N PRO A 26 4.29 22.62 14.60
CA PRO A 26 4.21 22.19 15.99
C PRO A 26 3.87 20.71 16.15
N GLY A 27 4.28 20.12 17.28
CA GLY A 27 3.85 18.80 17.71
C GLY A 27 4.62 17.65 17.09
N SER A 28 4.03 16.45 17.14
CA SER A 28 4.65 15.19 16.73
C SER A 28 4.81 15.02 15.20
N MET A 29 4.17 15.85 14.40
CA MET A 29 4.26 15.83 12.94
C MET A 29 5.62 16.32 12.40
N VAL A 30 6.43 16.95 13.25
CA VAL A 30 7.82 17.37 12.95
C VAL A 30 8.71 16.18 12.55
N VAL A 31 8.33 14.95 12.91
CA VAL A 31 9.12 13.76 12.58
C VAL A 31 9.12 13.48 11.08
N ASN A 32 8.01 13.77 10.40
CA ASN A 32 7.85 13.43 8.99
C ASN A 32 8.04 14.62 8.04
N PHE A 33 7.83 15.85 8.54
CA PHE A 33 7.85 17.06 7.72
C PHE A 33 8.68 18.17 8.35
N HIS A 34 9.30 18.97 7.50
CA HIS A 34 10.04 20.16 7.86
C HIS A 34 9.54 21.35 7.05
N VAL A 35 9.58 22.52 7.63
CA VAL A 35 9.37 23.80 6.93
C VAL A 35 10.63 24.65 7.06
N ASP A 36 11.14 25.17 5.96
CA ASP A 36 12.31 26.06 5.95
C ASP A 36 11.93 27.54 6.17
N GLN A 37 12.93 28.41 6.24
CA GLN A 37 12.73 29.86 6.43
C GLN A 37 12.01 30.57 5.28
N ARG A 38 11.87 29.89 4.11
CA ARG A 38 11.11 30.40 2.97
C ARG A 38 9.69 29.88 2.95
N GLY A 39 9.31 29.06 3.93
CA GLY A 39 8.02 28.41 3.98
C GLY A 39 7.91 27.16 3.09
N VAL A 40 9.04 26.60 2.61
CA VAL A 40 9.02 25.36 1.82
C VAL A 40 8.85 24.19 2.75
N VAL A 41 7.74 23.46 2.57
CA VAL A 41 7.45 22.23 3.29
C VAL A 41 8.06 21.04 2.54
N SER A 42 8.80 20.19 3.22
CA SER A 42 9.43 19.00 2.66
C SER A 42 9.28 17.81 3.59
N ALA A 43 9.18 16.60 3.01
CA ALA A 43 9.24 15.36 3.78
C ALA A 43 10.69 15.08 4.21
N GLN A 44 10.89 14.62 5.45
CA GLN A 44 12.21 14.30 6.00
C GLN A 44 12.57 12.83 5.74
N ASP A 45 11.58 11.94 5.81
CA ASP A 45 11.73 10.50 5.62
C ASP A 45 10.86 10.00 4.46
N SER A 46 11.06 8.74 4.07
CA SER A 46 10.15 8.05 3.18
C SER A 46 8.77 7.92 3.85
N VAL A 47 7.76 8.24 3.08
CA VAL A 47 6.36 8.18 3.52
C VAL A 47 5.71 7.01 2.82
N ASP A 48 5.11 6.14 3.60
CA ASP A 48 4.39 4.95 3.19
C ASP A 48 2.90 5.31 3.04
N ARG A 49 2.38 5.23 1.82
CA ARG A 49 1.00 5.58 1.48
C ARG A 49 0.00 4.58 2.05
N GLU A 50 0.35 3.29 2.06
CA GLU A 50 -0.49 2.20 2.54
C GLU A 50 -0.77 2.36 4.03
N ARG A 51 0.19 2.95 4.73
CA ARG A 51 0.07 3.26 6.15
C ARG A 51 -0.52 4.64 6.41
N TYR A 52 -0.12 5.65 5.62
CA TYR A 52 -0.50 7.05 5.80
C TYR A 52 -0.79 7.74 4.46
N PRO A 53 -1.98 7.56 3.89
CA PRO A 53 -2.30 8.13 2.58
C PRO A 53 -2.42 9.67 2.59
N ASN A 54 -2.69 10.26 3.77
CA ASN A 54 -2.84 11.69 3.91
C ASN A 54 -2.31 12.18 5.25
N PHE A 55 -1.68 13.36 5.24
CA PHE A 55 -1.27 14.08 6.43
C PHE A 55 -1.98 15.41 6.53
N ARG A 56 -2.27 15.85 7.76
CA ARG A 56 -2.86 17.15 8.05
C ARG A 56 -2.18 17.73 9.27
N PHE A 57 -1.55 18.89 9.10
CA PHE A 57 -0.84 19.56 10.19
C PHE A 57 -0.87 21.08 10.02
N PRO A 58 -0.87 21.85 11.13
CA PRO A 58 -0.75 23.28 11.07
C PRO A 58 0.71 23.70 10.78
N VAL A 59 0.86 24.76 10.01
CA VAL A 59 2.10 25.52 9.91
C VAL A 59 1.87 26.85 10.58
N LEU A 60 2.76 27.23 11.48
CA LEU A 60 2.77 28.51 12.20
C LEU A 60 3.72 29.47 11.52
N ALA A 61 3.32 30.74 11.46
CA ALA A 61 4.14 31.85 11.07
C ALA A 61 4.19 32.85 12.26
N VAL A 62 5.36 33.07 12.77
CA VAL A 62 5.58 33.97 13.95
C VAL A 62 6.41 35.14 13.52
N ASP A 63 5.97 36.38 13.85
CA ASP A 63 6.74 37.58 13.65
C ASP A 63 7.78 37.78 14.77
N HIS A 64 8.65 38.75 14.57
CA HIS A 64 9.65 39.16 15.57
C HIS A 64 9.25 40.43 16.31
N GLY A 65 7.95 40.75 16.36
CA GLY A 65 7.41 41.85 17.13
C GLY A 65 7.53 41.65 18.64
N VAL A 66 7.29 42.71 19.41
CA VAL A 66 7.27 42.64 20.89
C VAL A 66 5.94 43.21 21.40
N PRO A 67 4.99 42.33 21.84
CA PRO A 67 5.07 40.85 21.85
C PRO A 67 4.94 40.24 20.45
N PRO A 68 5.52 39.03 20.22
CA PRO A 68 5.38 38.34 18.94
C PRO A 68 3.93 37.89 18.67
N ARG A 69 3.54 37.91 17.40
CA ARG A 69 2.24 37.49 16.94
C ARG A 69 2.36 36.24 16.07
N THR A 70 1.35 35.39 16.11
CA THR A 70 1.37 34.10 15.40
C THR A 70 0.16 33.99 14.50
N GLY A 71 0.42 33.70 13.22
CA GLY A 71 -0.58 33.21 12.25
C GLY A 71 -0.44 31.71 12.08
N SER A 72 -1.52 31.05 11.67
CA SER A 72 -1.48 29.62 11.36
C SER A 72 -2.29 29.28 10.11
N THR A 73 -1.84 28.26 9.40
CA THR A 73 -2.59 27.67 8.28
C THR A 73 -2.53 26.16 8.35
N LEU A 74 -3.57 25.47 7.82
CA LEU A 74 -3.61 24.01 7.73
C LEU A 74 -2.97 23.58 6.40
N VAL A 75 -1.98 22.71 6.48
CA VAL A 75 -1.38 22.03 5.34
C VAL A 75 -1.96 20.61 5.25
N ILE A 76 -2.38 20.23 4.04
CA ILE A 76 -2.85 18.88 3.70
C ILE A 76 -1.89 18.32 2.68
N VAL A 77 -1.30 17.16 2.97
CA VAL A 77 -0.39 16.43 2.07
C VAL A 77 -1.05 15.11 1.73
N SER A 78 -1.27 14.87 0.44
CA SER A 78 -1.69 13.57 -0.09
C SER A 78 -0.47 12.85 -0.63
N VAL A 79 -0.26 11.61 -0.21
CA VAL A 79 0.85 10.77 -0.67
C VAL A 79 0.45 10.13 -1.99
N ALA A 80 1.29 10.29 -3.01
CA ALA A 80 1.07 9.65 -4.30
C ALA A 80 1.33 8.14 -4.20
N ASP A 81 0.58 7.39 -4.99
CA ASP A 81 0.72 5.95 -5.12
C ASP A 81 1.99 5.58 -5.90
N VAL A 82 2.61 4.48 -5.51
CA VAL A 82 3.73 3.83 -6.20
C VAL A 82 3.46 2.34 -6.16
N ASP A 83 3.74 1.63 -7.24
CA ASP A 83 3.64 0.17 -7.34
C ASP A 83 4.81 -0.46 -6.56
N ASP A 84 4.63 -0.69 -5.26
CA ASP A 84 5.65 -1.23 -4.34
C ASP A 84 5.13 -2.32 -3.39
N GLU A 85 3.83 -2.55 -3.36
CA GLU A 85 3.22 -3.65 -2.63
C GLU A 85 3.18 -4.93 -3.50
N LYS A 86 2.93 -6.05 -2.85
CA LYS A 86 2.80 -7.36 -3.52
C LYS A 86 1.43 -7.92 -3.27
N PRO A 87 0.82 -8.59 -4.27
CA PRO A 87 -0.39 -9.34 -4.02
C PRO A 87 -0.21 -10.34 -2.88
N GLN A 88 -1.10 -10.30 -1.90
CA GLN A 88 -1.10 -11.19 -0.74
C GLN A 88 -2.35 -12.03 -0.73
N PHE A 89 -2.19 -13.36 -0.58
CA PHE A 89 -3.34 -14.26 -0.45
C PHE A 89 -4.11 -13.98 0.84
N ILE A 90 -5.44 -13.91 0.71
CA ILE A 90 -6.38 -13.78 1.82
C ILE A 90 -6.74 -15.18 2.28
N VAL A 91 -6.12 -15.65 3.35
CA VAL A 91 -6.36 -16.99 3.90
C VAL A 91 -6.98 -16.87 5.29
N ASP A 92 -8.18 -17.43 5.44
CA ASP A 92 -8.94 -17.43 6.71
C ASP A 92 -8.91 -18.84 7.34
N THR A 93 -7.70 -19.35 7.58
CA THR A 93 -7.44 -20.63 8.26
C THR A 93 -6.30 -20.50 9.24
N ASP A 94 -6.33 -21.26 10.32
CA ASP A 94 -5.33 -21.20 11.41
C ASP A 94 -3.92 -21.58 10.95
N ASP A 95 -3.80 -22.39 9.90
CA ASP A 95 -2.51 -22.85 9.34
C ASP A 95 -2.01 -22.00 8.16
N GLY A 96 -2.78 -20.97 7.77
CA GLY A 96 -2.43 -20.07 6.66
C GLY A 96 -2.45 -20.75 5.28
N ARG A 97 -3.27 -21.78 5.08
CA ARG A 97 -3.34 -22.56 3.84
C ARG A 97 -4.77 -22.71 3.36
N TYR A 98 -4.96 -22.79 2.04
CA TYR A 98 -6.22 -23.22 1.46
C TYR A 98 -6.32 -24.75 1.48
N HIS A 99 -7.43 -25.30 1.96
CA HIS A 99 -7.75 -26.71 1.96
C HIS A 99 -8.97 -26.99 1.09
N PHE A 100 -8.81 -27.76 0.03
CA PHE A 100 -9.89 -28.12 -0.86
C PHE A 100 -10.02 -29.63 -0.96
N ASN A 101 -11.23 -30.10 -1.17
CA ASN A 101 -11.55 -31.51 -1.40
C ASN A 101 -12.24 -31.67 -2.75
N VAL A 102 -11.84 -32.68 -3.48
CA VAL A 102 -12.49 -33.09 -4.75
C VAL A 102 -12.70 -34.61 -4.74
N THR A 103 -13.83 -35.05 -5.25
CA THR A 103 -14.13 -36.47 -5.38
C THR A 103 -13.35 -37.04 -6.56
N GLU A 104 -12.80 -38.25 -6.42
CA GLU A 104 -12.16 -38.94 -7.53
C GLU A 104 -13.16 -39.33 -8.60
N HIS A 105 -12.68 -39.54 -9.83
CA HIS A 105 -13.44 -39.93 -11.02
C HIS A 105 -14.49 -38.91 -11.47
N GLU A 106 -14.56 -37.75 -10.86
CA GLU A 106 -15.34 -36.62 -11.38
C GLU A 106 -14.79 -36.16 -12.75
N PRO A 107 -15.64 -35.64 -13.65
CA PRO A 107 -15.19 -35.20 -14.96
C PRO A 107 -14.17 -34.05 -14.88
N ALA A 108 -13.43 -33.84 -15.98
CA ALA A 108 -12.65 -32.63 -16.16
C ALA A 108 -13.53 -31.38 -15.97
N GLU A 109 -12.91 -30.24 -15.63
CA GLU A 109 -13.56 -28.96 -15.30
C GLU A 109 -14.39 -28.99 -14.00
N THR A 110 -14.24 -30.04 -13.19
CA THR A 110 -14.84 -30.07 -11.85
C THR A 110 -14.21 -29.00 -10.96
N LYS A 111 -15.05 -28.19 -10.32
CA LYS A 111 -14.60 -27.14 -9.39
C LYS A 111 -13.96 -27.75 -8.16
N VAL A 112 -12.74 -27.32 -7.87
CA VAL A 112 -11.97 -27.70 -6.68
C VAL A 112 -12.11 -26.66 -5.59
N GLY A 113 -11.91 -25.39 -5.93
CA GLY A 113 -11.98 -24.30 -4.97
C GLY A 113 -11.70 -22.95 -5.60
N HIS A 114 -11.50 -21.97 -4.75
CA HIS A 114 -11.23 -20.59 -5.11
C HIS A 114 -10.20 -20.00 -4.14
N VAL A 115 -9.17 -19.36 -4.69
CA VAL A 115 -8.20 -18.59 -3.92
C VAL A 115 -8.42 -17.11 -4.16
N SER A 116 -8.19 -16.29 -3.15
CA SER A 116 -8.30 -14.84 -3.23
C SER A 116 -7.00 -14.18 -2.81
N ALA A 117 -6.65 -13.10 -3.48
CA ALA A 117 -5.54 -12.24 -3.10
C ALA A 117 -5.97 -10.78 -3.21
N GLU A 118 -5.29 -9.91 -2.50
CA GLU A 118 -5.41 -8.47 -2.63
C GLU A 118 -4.04 -7.84 -2.80
N ASP A 119 -4.00 -6.78 -3.56
CA ASP A 119 -2.89 -5.85 -3.63
C ASP A 119 -3.30 -4.55 -2.96
N ARG A 120 -2.41 -3.93 -2.19
CA ARG A 120 -2.72 -2.74 -1.40
C ARG A 120 -2.43 -1.44 -2.10
N ASP A 121 -1.82 -1.50 -3.29
CA ASP A 121 -1.61 -0.31 -4.09
C ASP A 121 -2.94 0.37 -4.44
N GLY A 122 -2.96 1.69 -4.43
CA GLY A 122 -4.19 2.45 -4.47
C GLY A 122 -4.71 2.74 -5.87
N LEU A 123 -3.83 2.74 -6.87
CA LEU A 123 -4.22 2.99 -8.25
C LEU A 123 -4.63 1.69 -8.93
N PRO A 124 -5.71 1.70 -9.74
CA PRO A 124 -6.15 0.49 -10.43
C PRO A 124 -5.09 -0.15 -11.32
N GLU A 125 -4.20 0.63 -11.91
CA GLU A 125 -3.08 0.17 -12.74
C GLU A 125 -1.98 -0.53 -11.94
N ASN A 126 -1.81 -0.19 -10.66
CA ASN A 126 -0.82 -0.78 -9.75
C ASN A 126 -1.38 -2.02 -9.02
N ASN A 127 -2.69 -2.25 -9.10
CA ASN A 127 -3.40 -3.33 -8.42
C ASN A 127 -3.84 -4.42 -9.42
N ILE A 128 -3.04 -4.66 -10.47
CA ILE A 128 -3.33 -5.67 -11.49
C ILE A 128 -2.41 -6.87 -11.28
N PHE A 129 -2.99 -8.01 -10.94
CA PHE A 129 -2.26 -9.26 -10.81
C PHE A 129 -3.03 -10.44 -11.44
N VAL A 130 -2.36 -11.56 -11.62
CA VAL A 130 -2.94 -12.79 -12.14
C VAL A 130 -2.59 -13.98 -11.26
N TYR A 131 -3.48 -14.94 -11.19
CA TYR A 131 -3.25 -16.21 -10.52
C TYR A 131 -2.56 -17.19 -11.47
N ALA A 132 -1.57 -17.88 -10.97
CA ALA A 132 -0.89 -18.94 -11.69
C ALA A 132 -0.36 -20.00 -10.71
N PHE A 133 -0.24 -21.24 -11.16
CA PHE A 133 0.54 -22.24 -10.43
C PHE A 133 2.04 -21.98 -10.66
N ASP A 134 2.85 -22.24 -9.63
CA ASP A 134 4.30 -22.24 -9.79
C ASP A 134 4.68 -23.33 -10.82
N GLY A 135 5.37 -22.92 -11.88
CA GLY A 135 5.68 -23.76 -13.06
C GLY A 135 6.61 -24.94 -12.80
N GLY A 136 7.11 -25.11 -11.57
CA GLY A 136 7.94 -26.25 -11.15
C GLY A 136 7.19 -27.45 -10.59
N SER A 137 5.87 -27.33 -10.35
CA SER A 137 5.11 -28.39 -9.70
C SER A 137 4.46 -29.37 -10.69
N SER A 138 4.52 -30.67 -10.37
CA SER A 138 3.88 -31.74 -11.14
C SER A 138 2.34 -31.59 -11.19
N TRP A 139 1.76 -30.82 -10.29
CA TRP A 139 0.33 -30.59 -10.14
C TRP A 139 -0.30 -29.75 -11.25
N THR A 140 0.51 -29.01 -12.01
CA THR A 140 0.04 -28.18 -13.16
C THR A 140 -0.59 -29.00 -14.28
N ASN A 141 -0.36 -30.33 -14.29
CA ASN A 141 -0.99 -31.25 -15.24
C ASN A 141 -2.40 -31.67 -14.84
N GLU A 142 -2.73 -31.57 -13.56
CA GLU A 142 -3.96 -32.06 -12.96
C GLU A 142 -5.00 -30.96 -12.77
N PHE A 143 -4.54 -29.75 -12.52
CA PHE A 143 -5.39 -28.63 -12.19
C PHE A 143 -5.14 -27.46 -13.13
N ASN A 144 -6.17 -26.66 -13.31
CA ASN A 144 -6.10 -25.36 -13.94
C ASN A 144 -6.57 -24.30 -12.98
N ILE A 145 -5.99 -23.11 -13.05
CA ILE A 145 -6.44 -21.94 -12.31
C ILE A 145 -6.82 -20.83 -13.29
N ASP A 146 -7.99 -20.26 -13.10
CA ASP A 146 -8.38 -19.09 -13.87
C ASP A 146 -7.53 -17.88 -13.42
N PRO A 147 -6.80 -17.24 -14.36
CA PRO A 147 -5.82 -16.21 -13.99
C PRO A 147 -6.43 -14.94 -13.43
N HIS A 148 -7.71 -14.70 -13.65
CA HIS A 148 -8.37 -13.47 -13.19
C HIS A 148 -9.25 -13.68 -11.97
N SER A 149 -9.89 -14.83 -11.88
CA SER A 149 -10.83 -15.11 -10.81
C SER A 149 -10.26 -15.98 -9.68
N GLY A 150 -9.14 -16.67 -9.88
CA GLY A 150 -8.56 -17.58 -8.88
C GLY A 150 -9.36 -18.89 -8.68
N PHE A 151 -10.33 -19.20 -9.54
CA PHE A 151 -11.02 -20.50 -9.50
C PHE A 151 -10.11 -21.62 -9.98
N ILE A 152 -10.09 -22.71 -9.22
CA ILE A 152 -9.31 -23.92 -9.52
C ILE A 152 -10.27 -25.01 -9.97
N VAL A 153 -9.94 -25.66 -11.08
CA VAL A 153 -10.69 -26.79 -11.64
C VAL A 153 -9.76 -27.95 -11.98
N THR A 154 -10.31 -29.16 -12.09
CA THR A 154 -9.57 -30.33 -12.57
C THR A 154 -9.39 -30.25 -14.09
N ARG A 155 -8.23 -30.70 -14.61
CA ARG A 155 -8.01 -30.89 -16.07
C ARG A 155 -8.47 -32.22 -16.59
N ARG A 156 -8.55 -33.22 -15.70
CA ARG A 156 -8.95 -34.61 -16.01
C ARG A 156 -9.56 -35.24 -14.77
N PRO A 157 -10.25 -36.41 -14.93
CA PRO A 157 -10.63 -37.20 -13.78
C PRO A 157 -9.42 -37.61 -12.95
N LEU A 158 -9.51 -37.42 -11.63
CA LEU A 158 -8.47 -37.81 -10.68
C LEU A 158 -8.73 -39.22 -10.16
N ASP A 159 -7.66 -39.95 -9.85
CA ASP A 159 -7.66 -41.27 -9.25
C ASP A 159 -6.74 -41.25 -8.04
N ARG A 160 -7.32 -41.48 -6.86
CA ARG A 160 -6.60 -41.39 -5.59
C ARG A 160 -5.52 -42.46 -5.46
N GLU A 161 -5.75 -43.66 -5.99
CA GLU A 161 -4.79 -44.75 -5.88
C GLU A 161 -3.52 -44.49 -6.68
N VAL A 162 -3.63 -43.83 -7.83
CA VAL A 162 -2.49 -43.41 -8.64
C VAL A 162 -1.62 -42.34 -7.91
N TRP A 163 -2.24 -41.45 -7.13
CA TRP A 163 -1.54 -40.36 -6.43
C TRP A 163 -0.81 -40.82 -5.19
N THR A 164 -1.33 -41.80 -4.48
CA THR A 164 -0.68 -42.34 -3.28
C THR A 164 0.69 -42.96 -3.60
N LEU A 165 0.84 -43.53 -4.80
CA LEU A 165 2.12 -44.08 -5.27
C LEU A 165 3.17 -43.05 -5.67
N MET A 166 2.76 -41.82 -6.03
CA MET A 166 3.70 -40.74 -6.41
C MET A 166 4.18 -39.85 -5.26
N SER A 167 3.54 -39.92 -4.11
CA SER A 167 3.92 -39.15 -2.92
C SER A 167 4.97 -39.85 -2.04
N GLU A 168 5.37 -41.06 -2.37
CA GLU A 168 6.36 -41.87 -1.64
C GLU A 168 7.73 -41.96 -2.34
N ILE A 169 7.94 -41.20 -3.42
CA ILE A 169 9.22 -41.08 -4.14
C ILE A 169 9.74 -39.64 -3.96
#